data_fbe0403d3105e6539c2585e3a0314783
#
_entry.id   fbe0403d3105e6539c2585e3a0314783
#
_cell.length_a   1.000
_cell.length_b   1.000
_cell.length_c   1.000
_cell.angle_alpha   90.00
_cell.angle_beta   90.00
_cell.angle_gamma   90.00
#
_symmetry.space_group_name_H-M   'P 1'
#
loop_
_entity.id
_entity.type
_entity.pdbx_description
1 polymer ?
#
loop_
_entity_poly.entity_id
_entity_poly.type
_entity_poly.pdbx_seq_one_letter_code
_entity_poly.pdbx_strand_id
1 'polypeptide(L)'
;MSSIYGSPLYRTGHFGVTYNDINMVKCPFDYVLLQMLINEIKPDLIIEIGTYLGGSALYMADIIKNFNINCEIHTIDLHEKIYDEKIINNSYIKCFFGGFENYDINITTNFKNVLIIDDGSHTSKDIINAFNKFKNLINKGSYYIIEDGIVNLMGLSNYFDGGPKDAIYEILKNNTDFIIDKKYCNFFGENYTFNINGYLKKI
;
A
#
# COMPACT_ATOMS: atom_id res chain seq x y z
N MET A 1 -25.61 -10.24 -8.89
CA MET A 1 -24.75 -10.64 -7.75
C MET A 1 -24.76 -9.51 -6.76
N SER A 2 -25.22 -9.75 -5.51
CA SER A 2 -25.09 -8.74 -4.46
C SER A 2 -23.58 -8.60 -4.16
N SER A 3 -23.05 -7.41 -4.35
CA SER A 3 -21.66 -7.10 -4.03
C SER A 3 -21.40 -7.46 -2.56
N ILE A 4 -20.31 -8.20 -2.26
CA ILE A 4 -19.84 -8.48 -0.89
C ILE A 4 -19.75 -7.16 -0.11
N TYR A 5 -19.39 -6.08 -0.78
CA TYR A 5 -19.20 -4.74 -0.24
C TYR A 5 -20.50 -4.08 0.25
N GLY A 6 -21.67 -4.62 -0.09
CA GLY A 6 -22.98 -4.19 0.42
C GLY A 6 -23.32 -4.76 1.79
N SER A 7 -22.59 -5.79 2.27
CA SER A 7 -22.84 -6.40 3.56
C SER A 7 -22.35 -5.51 4.71
N PRO A 8 -23.22 -5.17 5.68
CA PRO A 8 -22.79 -4.47 6.89
C PRO A 8 -21.68 -5.21 7.66
N LEU A 9 -21.70 -6.54 7.64
CA LEU A 9 -20.69 -7.40 8.29
C LEU A 9 -19.29 -7.23 7.66
N TYR A 10 -19.23 -7.09 6.33
CA TYR A 10 -17.96 -6.86 5.66
C TYR A 10 -17.41 -5.46 5.96
N ARG A 11 -18.27 -4.44 5.99
CA ARG A 11 -17.87 -3.06 6.27
C ARG A 11 -17.31 -2.85 7.67
N THR A 12 -17.80 -3.59 8.65
CA THR A 12 -17.33 -3.50 10.04
C THR A 12 -16.16 -4.43 10.33
N GLY A 13 -16.07 -5.56 9.65
CA GLY A 13 -15.07 -6.60 9.92
C GLY A 13 -13.65 -6.13 9.68
N HIS A 14 -13.40 -5.39 8.60
CA HIS A 14 -12.04 -4.94 8.28
C HIS A 14 -11.47 -3.93 9.29
N PHE A 15 -12.30 -3.16 9.99
CA PHE A 15 -11.86 -2.29 11.09
C PHE A 15 -11.34 -3.06 12.30
N GLY A 16 -11.77 -4.31 12.46
CA GLY A 16 -11.33 -5.19 13.54
C GLY A 16 -10.18 -6.12 13.18
N VAL A 17 -9.66 -6.03 11.95
CA VAL A 17 -8.53 -6.87 11.54
C VAL A 17 -7.27 -6.47 12.30
N THR A 18 -6.65 -7.44 12.96
CA THR A 18 -5.40 -7.25 13.71
C THR A 18 -4.33 -8.21 13.21
N TYR A 19 -3.09 -7.81 13.36
CA TYR A 19 -1.93 -8.66 13.23
C TYR A 19 -1.10 -8.61 14.51
N ASN A 20 -0.92 -9.76 15.16
CA ASN A 20 -0.19 -9.87 16.43
C ASN A 20 -0.67 -8.83 17.47
N ASP A 21 -2.02 -8.74 17.63
CA ASP A 21 -2.77 -7.82 18.49
C ASP A 21 -2.72 -6.34 18.08
N ILE A 22 -2.04 -5.98 16.99
CA ILE A 22 -2.00 -4.62 16.47
C ILE A 22 -3.04 -4.47 15.36
N ASN A 23 -3.91 -3.48 15.50
CA ASN A 23 -4.93 -3.18 14.49
C ASN A 23 -4.28 -2.68 13.20
N MET A 24 -4.74 -3.15 12.04
CA MET A 24 -4.20 -2.75 10.75
C MET A 24 -5.25 -2.35 9.70
N VAL A 25 -6.54 -2.43 10.02
CA VAL A 25 -7.65 -1.94 9.17
C VAL A 25 -7.46 -2.29 7.69
N LYS A 26 -7.36 -3.58 7.38
CA LYS A 26 -7.05 -4.02 6.01
C LYS A 26 -8.02 -5.08 5.50
N CYS A 27 -8.31 -5.05 4.21
CA CYS A 27 -9.09 -6.08 3.55
C CYS A 27 -8.39 -7.45 3.65
N PRO A 28 -9.07 -8.51 4.10
CA PRO A 28 -8.46 -9.84 4.24
C PRO A 28 -7.88 -10.40 2.92
N PHE A 29 -8.47 -10.09 1.77
CA PHE A 29 -7.94 -10.53 0.48
C PHE A 29 -6.62 -9.85 0.13
N ASP A 30 -6.45 -8.59 0.53
CA ASP A 30 -5.24 -7.82 0.26
C ASP A 30 -4.04 -8.34 1.04
N TYR A 31 -4.25 -8.96 2.21
CA TYR A 31 -3.20 -9.69 2.92
C TYR A 31 -2.58 -10.81 2.09
N VAL A 32 -3.45 -11.64 1.50
CA VAL A 32 -2.98 -12.76 0.68
C VAL A 32 -2.29 -12.26 -0.58
N LEU A 33 -2.85 -11.23 -1.22
CA LEU A 33 -2.25 -10.64 -2.42
C LEU A 33 -0.89 -10.01 -2.12
N LEU A 34 -0.78 -9.32 -0.98
CA LEU A 34 0.46 -8.66 -0.58
C LEU A 34 1.59 -9.66 -0.32
N GLN A 35 1.33 -10.75 0.42
CA GLN A 35 2.35 -11.80 0.63
C GLN A 35 2.79 -12.47 -0.67
N MET A 36 1.84 -12.72 -1.60
CA MET A 36 2.15 -13.30 -2.91
C MET A 36 3.02 -12.36 -3.72
N LEU A 37 2.68 -11.06 -3.71
CA LEU A 37 3.41 -10.03 -4.43
C LEU A 37 4.84 -9.87 -3.89
N ILE A 38 4.99 -9.78 -2.57
CA ILE A 38 6.31 -9.70 -1.91
C ILE A 38 7.17 -10.92 -2.30
N ASN A 39 6.60 -12.12 -2.30
CA ASN A 39 7.34 -13.32 -2.70
C ASN A 39 7.72 -13.33 -4.20
N GLU A 40 6.86 -12.80 -5.07
CA GLU A 40 7.12 -12.72 -6.51
C GLU A 40 8.21 -11.69 -6.82
N ILE A 41 8.12 -10.49 -6.22
CA ILE A 41 9.02 -9.37 -6.51
C ILE A 41 10.34 -9.52 -5.76
N LYS A 42 10.32 -10.04 -4.53
CA LYS A 42 11.45 -10.07 -3.59
C LYS A 42 12.12 -8.69 -3.49
N PRO A 43 11.38 -7.69 -3.01
CA PRO A 43 11.91 -6.34 -2.90
C PRO A 43 13.09 -6.29 -1.93
N ASP A 44 14.00 -5.35 -2.11
CA ASP A 44 15.03 -5.01 -1.13
C ASP A 44 14.64 -3.78 -0.28
N LEU A 45 13.60 -3.04 -0.73
CA LEU A 45 12.95 -1.98 0.03
C LEU A 45 11.44 -2.01 -0.20
N ILE A 46 10.67 -1.93 0.88
CA ILE A 46 9.23 -1.61 0.84
C ILE A 46 9.05 -0.22 1.43
N ILE A 47 8.41 0.69 0.71
CA ILE A 47 7.98 2.00 1.22
C ILE A 47 6.47 1.95 1.42
N GLU A 48 6.02 2.09 2.65
CA GLU A 48 4.61 2.19 3.02
C GLU A 48 4.29 3.64 3.40
N ILE A 49 3.30 4.23 2.76
CA ILE A 49 2.76 5.55 3.08
C ILE A 49 1.47 5.33 3.85
N GLY A 50 1.41 5.78 5.10
CA GLY A 50 0.30 5.49 6.02
C GLY A 50 0.64 4.33 6.97
N THR A 51 1.32 4.63 8.09
CA THR A 51 1.70 3.61 9.09
C THR A 51 0.54 3.20 9.97
N TYR A 52 -0.39 4.11 10.26
CA TYR A 52 -1.46 3.94 11.25
C TYR A 52 -0.92 3.45 12.61
N LEU A 53 -1.16 2.19 13.00
CA LEU A 53 -0.61 1.57 14.22
C LEU A 53 0.57 0.64 13.94
N GLY A 54 0.98 0.48 12.68
CA GLY A 54 2.12 -0.33 12.26
C GLY A 54 1.82 -1.82 12.05
N GLY A 55 0.56 -2.24 12.12
CA GLY A 55 0.19 -3.65 11.97
C GLY A 55 0.54 -4.21 10.59
N SER A 56 0.35 -3.44 9.50
CA SER A 56 0.75 -3.82 8.15
C SER A 56 2.26 -3.91 7.98
N ALA A 57 3.02 -2.96 8.54
CA ALA A 57 4.48 -3.00 8.55
C ALA A 57 5.00 -4.25 9.27
N LEU A 58 4.41 -4.60 10.43
CA LEU A 58 4.77 -5.82 11.17
C LEU A 58 4.46 -7.09 10.39
N TYR A 59 3.28 -7.15 9.75
CA TYR A 59 2.90 -8.26 8.89
C TYR A 59 3.90 -8.46 7.75
N MET A 60 4.28 -7.38 7.06
CA MET A 60 5.29 -7.43 5.99
C MET A 60 6.66 -7.84 6.52
N ALA A 61 7.07 -7.37 7.70
CA ALA A 61 8.33 -7.75 8.33
C ALA A 61 8.41 -9.25 8.59
N ASP A 62 7.32 -9.85 9.09
CA ASP A 62 7.29 -11.30 9.31
C ASP A 62 7.27 -12.10 8.01
N ILE A 63 6.63 -11.59 6.95
CA ILE A 63 6.68 -12.22 5.61
C ILE A 63 8.12 -12.23 5.08
N ILE A 64 8.81 -11.08 5.03
CA ILE A 64 10.17 -11.00 4.50
C ILE A 64 11.13 -11.87 5.31
N LYS A 65 10.96 -11.92 6.63
CA LYS A 65 11.73 -12.80 7.51
C LYS A 65 11.50 -14.27 7.19
N ASN A 66 10.23 -14.70 7.12
CA ASN A 66 9.86 -16.10 6.86
C ASN A 66 10.24 -16.57 5.46
N PHE A 67 10.27 -15.67 4.49
CA PHE A 67 10.66 -15.95 3.10
C PHE A 67 12.16 -15.78 2.86
N ASN A 68 12.94 -15.43 3.89
CA ASN A 68 14.37 -15.12 3.80
C ASN A 68 14.70 -14.07 2.72
N ILE A 69 13.88 -13.01 2.65
CA ILE A 69 14.08 -11.88 1.75
C ILE A 69 14.90 -10.83 2.50
N ASN A 70 16.01 -10.39 1.92
CA ASN A 70 16.81 -9.29 2.47
C ASN A 70 16.16 -7.97 2.04
N CYS A 71 15.29 -7.42 2.89
CA CYS A 71 14.47 -6.25 2.61
C CYS A 71 14.34 -5.37 3.86
N GLU A 72 14.34 -4.06 3.66
CA GLU A 72 13.94 -3.09 4.68
C GLU A 72 12.51 -2.59 4.42
N ILE A 73 11.81 -2.18 5.48
CA ILE A 73 10.50 -1.54 5.40
C ILE A 73 10.64 -0.12 5.94
N HIS A 74 10.39 0.87 5.09
CA HIS A 74 10.28 2.27 5.47
C HIS A 74 8.79 2.62 5.52
N THR A 75 8.25 2.77 6.73
CA THR A 75 6.86 3.18 6.91
C THR A 75 6.78 4.64 7.31
N ILE A 76 5.93 5.41 6.62
CA ILE A 76 5.87 6.87 6.69
C ILE A 76 4.49 7.31 7.19
N ASP A 77 4.44 8.07 8.28
CA ASP A 77 3.20 8.67 8.78
C ASP A 77 3.32 10.21 8.82
N LEU A 78 2.18 10.89 8.81
CA LEU A 78 2.14 12.35 8.91
C LEU A 78 2.57 12.83 10.30
N HIS A 79 2.17 12.10 11.33
CA HIS A 79 2.40 12.47 12.73
C HIS A 79 3.22 11.41 13.44
N GLU A 80 4.10 11.88 14.31
CA GLU A 80 4.81 11.01 15.26
C GLU A 80 3.81 10.38 16.22
N LYS A 81 3.93 9.07 16.40
CA LYS A 81 3.07 8.26 17.28
C LYS A 81 3.94 7.36 18.16
N ILE A 82 3.39 6.97 19.30
CA ILE A 82 3.98 5.91 20.12
C ILE A 82 3.48 4.59 19.52
N TYR A 83 4.41 3.84 18.91
CA TYR A 83 4.13 2.51 18.41
C TYR A 83 4.39 1.42 19.44
N ASP A 84 3.78 0.26 19.25
CA ASP A 84 4.08 -0.95 20.00
C ASP A 84 5.58 -1.31 19.88
N GLU A 85 6.14 -1.89 20.95
CA GLU A 85 7.55 -2.32 20.97
C GLU A 85 7.88 -3.33 19.87
N LYS A 86 6.91 -4.12 19.41
CA LYS A 86 7.04 -5.03 18.28
C LYS A 86 7.35 -4.31 16.96
N ILE A 87 7.00 -3.02 16.85
CA ILE A 87 7.29 -2.18 15.68
C ILE A 87 8.64 -1.50 15.85
N ILE A 88 8.81 -0.75 16.95
CA ILE A 88 10.01 0.10 17.16
C ILE A 88 11.30 -0.71 17.34
N ASN A 89 11.20 -1.93 17.91
CA ASN A 89 12.34 -2.83 18.09
C ASN A 89 12.53 -3.82 16.93
N ASN A 90 11.73 -3.73 15.86
CA ASN A 90 11.83 -4.62 14.71
C ASN A 90 12.96 -4.17 13.78
N SER A 91 13.97 -5.02 13.57
CA SER A 91 15.14 -4.69 12.75
C SER A 91 14.83 -4.47 11.26
N TYR A 92 13.68 -4.93 10.78
CA TYR A 92 13.22 -4.75 9.39
C TYR A 92 12.48 -3.44 9.18
N ILE A 93 11.97 -2.79 10.25
CA ILE A 93 11.07 -1.63 10.16
C ILE A 93 11.80 -0.37 10.56
N LYS A 94 11.68 0.67 9.73
CA LYS A 94 12.10 2.04 10.02
C LYS A 94 10.91 2.97 9.89
N CYS A 95 10.57 3.68 10.96
CA CYS A 95 9.46 4.63 11.00
C CYS A 95 9.96 6.04 10.64
N PHE A 96 9.23 6.72 9.76
CA PHE A 96 9.49 8.10 9.34
C PHE A 96 8.24 8.95 9.60
N PHE A 97 8.45 10.22 9.96
CA PHE A 97 7.37 11.14 10.31
C PHE A 97 7.45 12.44 9.51
N GLY A 98 6.34 13.17 9.48
CA GLY A 98 6.20 14.41 8.74
C GLY A 98 5.67 14.24 7.32
N GLY A 99 5.08 13.06 7.03
CA GLY A 99 4.48 12.75 5.75
C GLY A 99 5.48 12.38 4.66
N PHE A 100 4.94 11.88 3.56
CA PHE A 100 5.75 11.47 2.41
C PHE A 100 6.55 12.63 1.80
N GLU A 101 6.07 13.86 1.91
CA GLU A 101 6.74 15.05 1.38
C GLU A 101 8.10 15.28 2.03
N ASN A 102 8.22 15.03 3.34
CA ASN A 102 9.44 15.23 4.10
C ASN A 102 10.39 14.02 4.09
N TYR A 103 9.95 12.89 3.53
CA TYR A 103 10.81 11.72 3.39
C TYR A 103 11.96 11.99 2.42
N ASP A 104 13.20 11.79 2.88
CA ASP A 104 14.40 11.96 2.05
C ASP A 104 14.63 10.74 1.17
N ILE A 105 14.35 10.86 -0.13
CA ILE A 105 14.57 9.77 -1.09
C ILE A 105 16.05 9.40 -1.29
N ASN A 106 17.00 10.25 -0.90
CA ASN A 106 18.42 9.95 -1.07
C ASN A 106 18.87 8.78 -0.20
N ILE A 107 18.17 8.49 0.90
CA ILE A 107 18.47 7.31 1.73
C ILE A 107 18.15 6.00 1.01
N THR A 108 17.45 6.03 -0.11
CA THR A 108 17.06 4.84 -0.88
C THR A 108 18.03 4.47 -2.00
N THR A 109 19.11 5.20 -2.20
CA THR A 109 20.01 5.05 -3.36
C THR A 109 20.71 3.70 -3.47
N ASN A 110 20.82 2.97 -2.37
CA ASN A 110 21.45 1.63 -2.34
C ASN A 110 20.47 0.50 -2.67
N PHE A 111 19.16 0.76 -2.70
CA PHE A 111 18.14 -0.22 -3.00
C PHE A 111 17.89 -0.30 -4.51
N LYS A 112 17.61 -1.50 -5.00
CA LYS A 112 17.48 -1.79 -6.44
C LYS A 112 16.11 -2.29 -6.83
N ASN A 113 15.35 -2.83 -5.89
CA ASN A 113 14.03 -3.41 -6.16
C ASN A 113 13.01 -2.90 -5.14
N VAL A 114 12.44 -1.75 -5.43
CA VAL A 114 11.55 -1.03 -4.52
C VAL A 114 10.10 -1.37 -4.82
N LEU A 115 9.35 -1.75 -3.77
CA LEU A 115 7.90 -1.85 -3.76
C LEU A 115 7.32 -0.68 -2.99
N ILE A 116 6.31 0.00 -3.54
CA ILE A 116 5.64 1.11 -2.86
C ILE A 116 4.18 0.76 -2.61
N ILE A 117 3.71 1.06 -1.39
CA ILE A 117 2.34 0.86 -0.93
C ILE A 117 1.83 2.21 -0.42
N ASP A 118 0.83 2.76 -1.07
CA ASP A 118 0.20 4.04 -0.73
C ASP A 118 -1.16 3.78 -0.08
N ASP A 119 -1.16 3.80 1.24
CA ASP A 119 -2.31 3.63 2.14
C ASP A 119 -2.48 4.88 3.01
N GLY A 120 -2.26 6.06 2.41
CA GLY A 120 -2.21 7.34 3.09
C GLY A 120 -3.58 8.02 3.23
N SER A 121 -3.70 9.25 2.70
CA SER A 121 -4.92 10.07 2.81
C SER A 121 -6.06 9.63 1.89
N HIS A 122 -5.79 8.81 0.90
CA HIS A 122 -6.67 8.39 -0.19
C HIS A 122 -7.23 9.54 -1.04
N THR A 123 -6.75 10.78 -0.87
CA THR A 123 -7.15 11.89 -1.74
C THR A 123 -6.41 11.80 -3.07
N SER A 124 -7.12 12.13 -4.17
CA SER A 124 -6.52 12.07 -5.50
C SER A 124 -5.22 12.90 -5.60
N LYS A 125 -5.24 14.10 -5.01
CA LYS A 125 -4.09 14.99 -5.01
C LYS A 125 -2.86 14.40 -4.33
N ASP A 126 -3.03 13.84 -3.12
CA ASP A 126 -1.89 13.32 -2.36
C ASP A 126 -1.33 12.06 -3.00
N ILE A 127 -2.19 11.17 -3.51
CA ILE A 127 -1.76 9.98 -4.26
C ILE A 127 -0.92 10.38 -5.48
N ILE A 128 -1.36 11.37 -6.27
CA ILE A 128 -0.61 11.85 -7.44
C ILE A 128 0.75 12.44 -7.02
N ASN A 129 0.77 13.22 -5.93
CA ASN A 129 2.00 13.82 -5.42
C ASN A 129 2.98 12.75 -4.92
N ALA A 130 2.50 11.78 -4.14
CA ALA A 130 3.31 10.67 -3.65
C ALA A 130 3.84 9.82 -4.81
N PHE A 131 2.99 9.46 -5.78
CA PHE A 131 3.41 8.75 -6.97
C PHE A 131 4.53 9.50 -7.72
N ASN A 132 4.35 10.79 -7.97
CA ASN A 132 5.37 11.59 -8.67
C ASN A 132 6.70 11.68 -7.92
N LYS A 133 6.66 11.67 -6.58
CA LYS A 133 7.87 11.64 -5.75
C LYS A 133 8.60 10.30 -5.86
N PHE A 134 7.88 9.19 -5.83
CA PHE A 134 8.48 7.86 -5.65
C PHE A 134 8.59 7.03 -6.94
N LYS A 135 7.88 7.36 -8.03
CA LYS A 135 7.82 6.54 -9.25
C LYS A 135 9.18 6.18 -9.86
N ASN A 136 10.18 7.03 -9.69
CA ASN A 136 11.52 6.80 -10.23
C ASN A 136 12.34 5.78 -9.42
N LEU A 137 11.91 5.46 -8.19
CA LEU A 137 12.52 4.41 -7.38
C LEU A 137 12.07 3.01 -7.82
N ILE A 138 10.94 2.92 -8.52
CA ILE A 138 10.35 1.64 -8.92
C ILE A 138 11.04 1.15 -10.18
N ASN A 139 11.54 -0.08 -10.14
CA ASN A 139 12.14 -0.72 -11.29
C ASN A 139 11.11 -1.46 -12.14
N LYS A 140 11.46 -1.71 -13.40
CA LYS A 140 10.66 -2.54 -14.30
C LYS A 140 10.32 -3.89 -13.66
N GLY A 141 9.02 -4.20 -13.65
CA GLY A 141 8.48 -5.42 -13.04
C GLY A 141 8.00 -5.24 -11.59
N SER A 142 8.43 -4.18 -10.89
CA SER A 142 7.93 -3.84 -9.56
C SER A 142 6.67 -2.96 -9.62
N TYR A 143 6.12 -2.59 -8.45
CA TYR A 143 4.79 -1.99 -8.36
C TYR A 143 4.76 -0.73 -7.48
N TYR A 144 3.82 0.15 -7.84
CA TYR A 144 3.20 1.13 -6.96
C TYR A 144 1.78 0.67 -6.67
N ILE A 145 1.49 0.33 -5.41
CA ILE A 145 0.17 -0.10 -4.99
C ILE A 145 -0.56 1.12 -4.41
N ILE A 146 -1.74 1.41 -4.95
CA ILE A 146 -2.66 2.42 -4.42
C ILE A 146 -3.78 1.68 -3.74
N GLU A 147 -3.88 1.85 -2.42
CA GLU A 147 -4.89 1.16 -1.62
C GLU A 147 -6.25 1.89 -1.63
N ASP A 148 -7.25 1.22 -1.14
CA ASP A 148 -8.60 1.73 -0.89
C ASP A 148 -9.35 2.35 -2.09
N GLY A 149 -9.08 1.89 -3.31
CA GLY A 149 -9.92 2.20 -4.48
C GLY A 149 -11.41 1.88 -4.29
N ILE A 150 -11.74 1.06 -3.28
CA ILE A 150 -13.11 0.73 -2.86
C ILE A 150 -13.93 1.97 -2.45
N VAL A 151 -13.30 3.03 -1.93
CA VAL A 151 -14.00 4.26 -1.52
C VAL A 151 -14.80 4.89 -2.67
N ASN A 152 -14.32 4.74 -3.90
CA ASN A 152 -15.02 5.21 -5.09
C ASN A 152 -16.29 4.40 -5.36
N LEU A 153 -16.27 3.08 -5.17
CA LEU A 153 -17.47 2.23 -5.28
C LEU A 153 -18.47 2.45 -4.15
N MET A 154 -17.99 2.90 -3.00
CA MET A 154 -18.84 3.26 -1.86
C MET A 154 -19.51 4.64 -2.01
N GLY A 155 -19.23 5.36 -3.10
CA GLY A 155 -19.77 6.70 -3.34
C GLY A 155 -19.09 7.81 -2.51
N LEU A 156 -17.88 7.57 -2.02
CA LEU A 156 -17.12 8.50 -1.17
C LEU A 156 -16.14 9.37 -1.96
N SER A 157 -16.21 9.36 -3.30
CA SER A 157 -15.28 10.12 -4.17
C SER A 157 -15.16 11.60 -3.79
N ASN A 158 -16.28 12.26 -3.50
CA ASN A 158 -16.26 13.67 -3.13
C ASN A 158 -15.56 13.93 -1.78
N TYR A 159 -15.60 12.95 -0.87
CA TYR A 159 -14.95 13.08 0.44
C TYR A 159 -13.40 12.98 0.29
N PHE A 160 -12.94 12.24 -0.69
CA PHE A 160 -11.51 12.01 -0.96
C PHE A 160 -11.00 12.77 -2.20
N ASP A 161 -11.63 13.89 -2.57
CA ASP A 161 -11.20 14.72 -3.71
C ASP A 161 -11.01 13.90 -5.01
N GLY A 162 -12.02 13.09 -5.37
CA GLY A 162 -11.96 12.16 -6.50
C GLY A 162 -11.46 10.77 -6.14
N GLY A 163 -10.65 10.66 -5.11
CA GLY A 163 -10.14 9.39 -4.56
C GLY A 163 -9.13 8.66 -5.45
N PRO A 164 -8.80 7.40 -5.09
CA PRO A 164 -7.84 6.59 -5.83
C PRO A 164 -8.17 6.40 -7.31
N LYS A 165 -9.46 6.33 -7.68
CA LYS A 165 -9.87 6.16 -9.07
C LYS A 165 -9.40 7.31 -9.97
N ASP A 166 -9.61 8.56 -9.53
CA ASP A 166 -9.23 9.72 -10.32
C ASP A 166 -7.71 9.88 -10.32
N ALA A 167 -7.04 9.57 -9.20
CA ALA A 167 -5.59 9.53 -9.15
C ALA A 167 -4.99 8.54 -10.16
N ILE A 168 -5.48 7.30 -10.17
CA ILE A 168 -5.02 6.26 -11.10
C ILE A 168 -5.22 6.70 -12.56
N TYR A 169 -6.37 7.30 -12.87
CA TYR A 169 -6.64 7.81 -14.22
C TYR A 169 -5.61 8.88 -14.64
N GLU A 170 -5.35 9.89 -13.81
CA GLU A 170 -4.40 10.94 -14.12
C GLU A 170 -2.95 10.44 -14.15
N ILE A 171 -2.58 9.50 -13.27
CA ILE A 171 -1.26 8.87 -13.28
C ILE A 171 -1.01 8.18 -14.60
N LEU A 172 -1.92 7.30 -15.04
CA LEU A 172 -1.75 6.50 -16.25
C LEU A 172 -1.84 7.32 -17.54
N LYS A 173 -2.58 8.43 -17.53
CA LYS A 173 -2.61 9.37 -18.65
C LYS A 173 -1.25 10.02 -18.90
N ASN A 174 -0.47 10.25 -17.85
CA ASN A 174 0.79 10.98 -17.90
C ASN A 174 2.03 10.09 -17.77
N ASN A 175 1.88 8.78 -17.52
CA ASN A 175 2.99 7.85 -17.33
C ASN A 175 2.70 6.55 -18.10
N THR A 176 3.29 6.42 -19.29
CA THR A 176 3.08 5.29 -20.20
C THR A 176 3.90 4.04 -19.82
N ASP A 177 4.79 4.16 -18.86
CA ASP A 177 5.64 3.10 -18.32
C ASP A 177 5.01 2.35 -17.14
N PHE A 178 3.72 2.67 -16.82
CA PHE A 178 2.94 1.96 -15.82
C PHE A 178 1.64 1.42 -16.43
N ILE A 179 1.22 0.25 -15.97
CA ILE A 179 -0.06 -0.36 -16.34
C ILE A 179 -0.80 -0.87 -15.11
N ILE A 180 -2.12 -0.99 -15.17
CA ILE A 180 -2.89 -1.73 -14.17
C ILE A 180 -2.65 -3.21 -14.36
N ASP A 181 -2.08 -3.89 -13.36
CA ASP A 181 -1.94 -5.34 -13.41
C ASP A 181 -3.24 -6.03 -12.97
N LYS A 182 -3.97 -6.51 -13.96
CA LYS A 182 -5.24 -7.22 -13.74
C LYS A 182 -5.06 -8.57 -13.03
N LYS A 183 -3.86 -9.16 -13.02
CA LYS A 183 -3.56 -10.38 -12.29
C LYS A 183 -3.88 -10.23 -10.80
N TYR A 184 -3.45 -9.12 -10.19
CA TYR A 184 -3.70 -8.86 -8.76
C TYR A 184 -5.07 -8.21 -8.53
N CYS A 185 -5.48 -7.25 -9.37
CA CYS A 185 -6.80 -6.61 -9.23
C CYS A 185 -7.96 -7.61 -9.26
N ASN A 186 -7.85 -8.68 -10.07
CA ASN A 186 -8.94 -9.62 -10.31
C ASN A 186 -8.64 -11.04 -9.81
N PHE A 187 -7.61 -11.23 -8.98
CA PHE A 187 -7.16 -12.57 -8.55
C PHE A 187 -8.27 -13.41 -7.91
N PHE A 188 -9.03 -12.83 -7.00
CA PHE A 188 -10.18 -13.46 -6.35
C PHE A 188 -11.51 -13.20 -7.06
N GLY A 189 -11.48 -12.44 -8.13
CA GLY A 189 -12.65 -11.95 -8.86
C GLY A 189 -12.67 -10.42 -8.90
N GLU A 190 -13.52 -9.89 -9.79
CA GLU A 190 -13.62 -8.42 -9.95
C GLU A 190 -14.10 -7.75 -8.65
N ASN A 191 -13.37 -6.74 -8.21
CA ASN A 191 -13.67 -5.94 -7.02
C ASN A 191 -13.68 -6.71 -5.69
N TYR A 192 -12.92 -7.78 -5.54
CA TYR A 192 -12.74 -8.46 -4.25
C TYR A 192 -11.63 -7.81 -3.39
N THR A 193 -10.62 -7.25 -4.01
CA THR A 193 -9.62 -6.41 -3.34
C THR A 193 -10.19 -5.02 -3.05
N PHE A 194 -9.74 -4.37 -1.97
CA PHE A 194 -10.01 -2.94 -1.77
C PHE A 194 -9.16 -2.06 -2.69
N ASN A 195 -8.05 -2.57 -3.19
CA ASN A 195 -7.11 -1.88 -4.06
C ASN A 195 -7.58 -1.94 -5.53
N ILE A 196 -8.80 -1.49 -5.79
CA ILE A 196 -9.45 -1.56 -7.10
C ILE A 196 -8.64 -0.80 -8.14
N ASN A 197 -8.13 -1.52 -9.16
CA ASN A 197 -7.21 -1.01 -10.17
C ASN A 197 -5.90 -0.41 -9.61
N GLY A 198 -5.63 -0.58 -8.30
CA GLY A 198 -4.53 0.06 -7.60
C GLY A 198 -3.17 -0.64 -7.76
N TYR A 199 -3.09 -1.81 -8.37
CA TYR A 199 -1.82 -2.50 -8.62
C TYR A 199 -1.17 -1.96 -9.90
N LEU A 200 -0.39 -0.87 -9.79
CA LEU A 200 0.30 -0.26 -10.92
C LEU A 200 1.68 -0.89 -11.10
N LYS A 201 1.84 -1.67 -12.16
CA LYS A 201 3.11 -2.34 -12.50
C LYS A 201 3.93 -1.49 -13.45
N LYS A 202 5.21 -1.33 -13.18
CA LYS A 202 6.16 -0.68 -14.11
C LYS A 202 6.59 -1.66 -15.20
N ILE A 203 6.48 -1.26 -16.48
CA ILE A 203 6.77 -2.07 -17.67
C ILE A 203 8.03 -1.62 -18.42
#